data_b26520dc59af08a8de9296322711ae44
#
_entry.id   b26520dc59af08a8de9296322711ae44
#
_cell.length_a   1.000
_cell.length_b   1.000
_cell.length_c   1.000
_cell.angle_alpha   90.00
_cell.angle_beta   90.00
_cell.angle_gamma   90.00
#
_symmetry.space_group_name_H-M   'P 1'
#
loop_
_entity.id
_entity.type
_entity.pdbx_description
1 polymer ?
#
loop_
_entity_poly.entity_id
_entity_poly.type
_entity_poly.pdbx_seq_one_letter_code
_entity_poly.pdbx_strand_id
1 'polypeptide(L)'
;QLSQTLHQSNPQAVLVEAFPFDRPQMHFEIIPFLEAARQRCPRPIIVSSIRDILQTKAKPERDANALDNLNKLFDFVMIHGDPQVATLDETFRHTDEIKGKIHYTGIVSPVLPSEPAEKVYDVVVSAGGGATGEAILKAAISAKPHTPLKDKRWVATLGPHSEDAAANEIRPMAAAQNVEVV
;
A
#
# COMPACT_ATOMS: atom_id res chain seq x y z
N GLN A 1 16.38 -14.05 13.47
CA GLN A 1 16.78 -12.62 13.42
C GLN A 1 15.78 -11.74 14.17
N LEU A 2 14.44 -11.84 13.93
CA LEU A 2 13.41 -11.05 14.62
C LEU A 2 13.42 -11.24 16.15
N SER A 3 13.56 -12.48 16.63
CA SER A 3 13.62 -12.76 18.07
C SER A 3 14.83 -12.11 18.75
N GLN A 4 15.96 -12.05 18.08
CA GLN A 4 17.15 -11.37 18.58
C GLN A 4 16.91 -9.85 18.67
N THR A 5 16.31 -9.26 17.64
CA THR A 5 15.93 -7.85 17.63
C THR A 5 14.96 -7.53 18.77
N LEU A 6 13.96 -8.39 19.01
CA LEU A 6 13.02 -8.23 20.12
C LEU A 6 13.72 -8.16 21.48
N HIS A 7 14.74 -8.99 21.70
CA HIS A 7 15.51 -8.99 22.96
C HIS A 7 16.37 -7.74 23.11
N GLN A 8 16.99 -7.28 22.04
CA GLN A 8 17.88 -6.14 22.06
C GLN A 8 17.18 -4.80 22.19
N SER A 9 16.04 -4.63 21.47
CA SER A 9 15.32 -3.35 21.44
C SER A 9 14.39 -3.13 22.63
N ASN A 10 13.95 -4.20 23.29
CA ASN A 10 12.97 -4.17 24.38
C ASN A 10 11.80 -3.20 24.12
N PRO A 11 11.02 -3.40 23.05
CA PRO A 11 10.04 -2.41 22.59
C PRO A 11 8.84 -2.34 23.51
N GLN A 12 8.27 -1.14 23.66
CA GLN A 12 6.97 -0.92 24.31
C GLN A 12 5.79 -1.21 23.39
N ALA A 13 6.02 -1.15 22.07
CA ALA A 13 5.03 -1.49 21.05
C ALA A 13 5.69 -2.26 19.91
N VAL A 14 4.95 -3.19 19.34
CA VAL A 14 5.31 -3.96 18.13
C VAL A 14 4.23 -3.69 17.09
N LEU A 15 4.64 -3.10 15.98
CA LEU A 15 3.76 -2.81 14.85
C LEU A 15 4.15 -3.70 13.67
N VAL A 16 3.15 -4.42 13.12
CA VAL A 16 3.37 -5.35 12.00
C VAL A 16 2.50 -4.94 10.82
N GLU A 17 3.15 -4.64 9.70
CA GLU A 17 2.47 -4.22 8.48
C GLU A 17 1.83 -5.41 7.75
N ALA A 18 0.58 -5.23 7.34
CA ALA A 18 -0.21 -6.12 6.49
C ALA A 18 -0.54 -7.51 7.09
N PHE A 19 0.10 -7.94 8.17
CA PHE A 19 -0.17 -9.20 8.82
C PHE A 19 -1.34 -9.06 9.83
N PRO A 20 -2.29 -10.02 9.93
CA PRO A 20 -2.32 -11.34 9.29
C PRO A 20 -3.07 -11.41 7.94
N PHE A 21 -3.45 -10.29 7.36
CA PHE A 21 -4.27 -10.24 6.15
C PHE A 21 -3.51 -10.56 4.87
N ASP A 22 -2.21 -10.31 4.86
CA ASP A 22 -1.33 -10.56 3.71
C ASP A 22 -0.06 -11.32 4.11
N ARG A 23 0.78 -11.66 3.12
CA ARG A 23 2.09 -12.33 3.30
C ARG A 23 2.03 -13.66 4.04
N PRO A 24 1.21 -14.65 3.62
CA PRO A 24 1.11 -15.94 4.28
C PRO A 24 2.46 -16.68 4.37
N GLN A 25 3.38 -16.40 3.44
CA GLN A 25 4.74 -16.94 3.46
C GLN A 25 5.59 -16.49 4.65
N MET A 26 5.18 -15.46 5.38
CA MET A 26 5.90 -14.94 6.56
C MET A 26 5.34 -15.47 7.88
N HIS A 27 4.26 -16.25 7.86
CA HIS A 27 3.61 -16.77 9.07
C HIS A 27 4.58 -17.55 9.96
N PHE A 28 5.47 -18.33 9.37
CA PHE A 28 6.43 -19.16 10.10
C PHE A 28 7.42 -18.36 10.97
N GLU A 29 7.65 -17.10 10.63
CA GLU A 29 8.55 -16.22 11.37
C GLU A 29 7.79 -15.21 12.25
N ILE A 30 6.69 -14.64 11.74
CA ILE A 30 5.93 -13.59 12.43
C ILE A 30 5.16 -14.16 13.63
N ILE A 31 4.51 -15.32 13.48
CA ILE A 31 3.71 -15.90 14.59
C ILE A 31 4.58 -16.19 15.81
N PRO A 32 5.68 -16.96 15.71
CA PRO A 32 6.56 -17.22 16.87
C PRO A 32 7.15 -15.94 17.46
N PHE A 33 7.44 -14.94 16.64
CA PHE A 33 7.92 -13.64 17.11
C PHE A 33 6.87 -12.91 17.96
N LEU A 34 5.62 -12.88 17.51
CA LEU A 34 4.52 -12.24 18.25
C LEU A 34 4.18 -13.01 19.54
N GLU A 35 4.20 -14.32 19.49
CA GLU A 35 4.03 -15.17 20.69
C GLU A 35 5.13 -14.86 21.72
N ALA A 36 6.38 -14.78 21.30
CA ALA A 36 7.49 -14.38 22.16
C ALA A 36 7.32 -12.96 22.73
N ALA A 37 6.84 -12.01 21.92
CA ALA A 37 6.57 -10.66 22.37
C ALA A 37 5.49 -10.62 23.45
N ARG A 38 4.44 -11.42 23.31
CA ARG A 38 3.34 -11.53 24.32
C ARG A 38 3.79 -12.10 25.66
N GLN A 39 4.83 -12.90 25.69
CA GLN A 39 5.38 -13.49 26.93
C GLN A 39 6.32 -12.57 27.70
N ARG A 40 6.63 -11.39 27.17
CA ARG A 40 7.55 -10.45 27.83
C ARG A 40 6.90 -9.75 29.04
N CYS A 41 7.75 -9.30 29.94
CA CYS A 41 7.36 -8.46 31.06
C CYS A 41 8.35 -7.25 31.18
N PRO A 42 7.88 -6.00 30.97
CA PRO A 42 6.53 -5.64 30.57
C PRO A 42 6.20 -6.12 29.16
N ARG A 43 4.94 -6.48 28.93
CA ARG A 43 4.45 -6.91 27.63
C ARG A 43 4.25 -5.71 26.70
N PRO A 44 4.78 -5.73 25.48
CA PRO A 44 4.53 -4.67 24.50
C PRO A 44 3.08 -4.69 24.01
N ILE A 45 2.58 -3.55 23.58
CA ILE A 45 1.34 -3.45 22.79
C ILE A 45 1.63 -3.99 21.40
N ILE A 46 0.77 -4.85 20.85
CA ILE A 46 0.94 -5.46 19.54
C ILE A 46 -0.15 -4.97 18.60
N VAL A 47 0.26 -4.35 17.49
CA VAL A 47 -0.62 -3.66 16.55
C VAL A 47 -0.44 -4.21 15.14
N SER A 48 -1.55 -4.55 14.48
CA SER A 48 -1.59 -4.79 13.03
C SER A 48 -1.83 -3.46 12.33
N SER A 49 -1.00 -3.13 11.34
CA SER A 49 -1.07 -1.90 10.54
C SER A 49 -1.46 -2.26 9.11
N ILE A 50 -2.63 -1.80 8.65
CA ILE A 50 -3.18 -2.19 7.35
C ILE A 50 -3.72 -0.99 6.57
N ARG A 51 -3.90 -1.18 5.27
CA ARG A 51 -4.64 -0.23 4.42
C ARG A 51 -6.15 -0.41 4.62
N ASP A 52 -6.91 0.57 4.20
CA ASP A 52 -8.37 0.60 4.24
C ASP A 52 -9.02 -0.56 3.46
N ILE A 53 -8.52 -0.86 2.26
CA ILE A 53 -9.05 -1.91 1.39
C ILE A 53 -8.06 -3.07 1.30
N LEU A 54 -8.53 -4.26 1.69
CA LEU A 54 -7.78 -5.50 1.54
C LEU A 54 -8.05 -6.13 0.16
N GLN A 55 -7.17 -7.05 -0.27
CA GLN A 55 -7.39 -7.79 -1.51
C GLN A 55 -8.64 -8.68 -1.42
N THR A 56 -9.65 -8.37 -2.19
CA THR A 56 -10.98 -9.01 -2.21
C THR A 56 -11.01 -10.49 -2.61
N LYS A 57 -9.89 -11.07 -3.02
CA LYS A 57 -9.77 -12.48 -3.41
C LYS A 57 -9.40 -13.43 -2.26
N ALA A 58 -9.51 -12.97 -1.02
CA ALA A 58 -9.23 -13.83 0.11
C ALA A 58 -10.23 -15.00 0.18
N LYS A 59 -9.70 -16.22 0.27
CA LYS A 59 -10.54 -17.41 0.49
C LYS A 59 -11.14 -17.35 1.90
N PRO A 60 -12.36 -17.88 2.13
CA PRO A 60 -13.00 -17.91 3.45
C PRO A 60 -12.10 -18.44 4.58
N GLU A 61 -11.31 -19.46 4.30
CA GLU A 61 -10.35 -20.04 5.23
C GLU A 61 -9.24 -19.06 5.63
N ARG A 62 -8.82 -18.17 4.70
CA ARG A 62 -7.81 -17.15 4.98
C ARG A 62 -8.35 -16.07 5.91
N ASP A 63 -9.60 -15.66 5.72
CA ASP A 63 -10.25 -14.69 6.59
C ASP A 63 -10.43 -15.25 8.01
N ALA A 64 -10.84 -16.53 8.14
CA ALA A 64 -10.96 -17.20 9.43
C ALA A 64 -9.60 -17.32 10.15
N ASN A 65 -8.54 -17.66 9.43
CA ASN A 65 -7.18 -17.69 9.97
C ASN A 65 -6.69 -16.30 10.40
N ALA A 66 -7.02 -15.26 9.62
CA ALA A 66 -6.70 -13.89 9.97
C ALA A 66 -7.41 -13.47 11.26
N LEU A 67 -8.71 -13.77 11.39
CA LEU A 67 -9.49 -13.53 12.60
C LEU A 67 -8.87 -14.20 13.83
N ASP A 68 -8.52 -15.49 13.72
CA ASP A 68 -7.90 -16.23 14.81
C ASP A 68 -6.58 -15.60 15.26
N ASN A 69 -5.71 -15.24 14.32
CA ASN A 69 -4.46 -14.55 14.61
C ASN A 69 -4.68 -13.16 15.23
N LEU A 70 -5.65 -12.38 14.74
CA LEU A 70 -5.99 -11.09 15.32
C LEU A 70 -6.43 -11.21 16.76
N ASN A 71 -7.29 -12.19 17.05
CA ASN A 71 -7.78 -12.39 18.39
C ASN A 71 -6.71 -12.89 19.36
N LYS A 72 -5.82 -13.75 18.90
CA LYS A 72 -4.77 -14.34 19.73
C LYS A 72 -3.56 -13.44 19.95
N LEU A 73 -3.14 -12.68 18.93
CA LEU A 73 -1.83 -12.07 18.90
C LEU A 73 -1.86 -10.54 18.99
N PHE A 74 -2.93 -9.87 18.56
CA PHE A 74 -2.99 -8.42 18.44
C PHE A 74 -3.90 -7.77 19.47
N ASP A 75 -3.49 -6.62 19.94
CA ASP A 75 -4.28 -5.74 20.81
C ASP A 75 -5.15 -4.79 19.99
N PHE A 76 -4.58 -4.25 18.87
CA PHE A 76 -5.25 -3.29 18.01
C PHE A 76 -4.99 -3.58 16.52
N VAL A 77 -5.90 -3.07 15.68
CA VAL A 77 -5.78 -3.01 14.21
C VAL A 77 -5.87 -1.54 13.82
N MET A 78 -4.76 -0.98 13.35
CA MET A 78 -4.72 0.37 12.80
C MET A 78 -4.99 0.32 11.31
N ILE A 79 -6.03 1.04 10.87
CA ILE A 79 -6.44 1.13 9.46
C ILE A 79 -6.08 2.51 8.94
N HIS A 80 -5.18 2.56 7.95
CA HIS A 80 -4.74 3.80 7.32
C HIS A 80 -5.70 4.20 6.20
N GLY A 81 -6.83 4.76 6.59
CA GLY A 81 -7.90 5.18 5.71
C GLY A 81 -8.92 6.04 6.45
N ASP A 82 -9.81 6.66 5.70
CA ASP A 82 -10.93 7.43 6.22
C ASP A 82 -12.20 6.56 6.17
N PRO A 83 -12.85 6.26 7.31
CA PRO A 83 -14.07 5.46 7.33
C PRO A 83 -15.26 6.11 6.60
N GLN A 84 -15.18 7.39 6.23
CA GLN A 84 -16.16 8.04 5.36
C GLN A 84 -15.97 7.67 3.89
N VAL A 85 -14.80 7.13 3.50
CA VAL A 85 -14.48 6.73 2.13
C VAL A 85 -14.65 5.23 1.96
N ALA A 86 -14.04 4.44 2.87
CA ALA A 86 -14.14 2.99 2.84
C ALA A 86 -13.97 2.42 4.25
N THR A 87 -14.68 1.35 4.53
CA THR A 87 -14.61 0.64 5.81
C THR A 87 -14.12 -0.79 5.62
N LEU A 88 -13.52 -1.36 6.66
CA LEU A 88 -12.89 -2.68 6.59
C LEU A 88 -13.89 -3.81 6.24
N ASP A 89 -15.17 -3.66 6.62
CA ASP A 89 -16.22 -4.64 6.35
C ASP A 89 -16.54 -4.80 4.85
N GLU A 90 -16.16 -3.84 4.01
CA GLU A 90 -16.27 -3.97 2.55
C GLU A 90 -15.37 -5.09 2.00
N THR A 91 -14.28 -5.41 2.70
CA THR A 91 -13.26 -6.37 2.23
C THR A 91 -12.91 -7.47 3.23
N PHE A 92 -13.34 -7.38 4.48
CA PHE A 92 -13.14 -8.37 5.53
C PHE A 92 -14.43 -8.72 6.26
N ARG A 93 -14.94 -9.91 6.04
CA ARG A 93 -16.26 -10.37 6.52
C ARG A 93 -16.39 -10.50 8.03
N HIS A 94 -15.29 -10.58 8.79
CA HIS A 94 -15.24 -10.75 10.24
C HIS A 94 -14.99 -9.43 10.99
N THR A 95 -15.26 -8.29 10.37
CA THR A 95 -15.00 -6.97 10.95
C THR A 95 -15.74 -6.76 12.25
N ASP A 96 -17.00 -7.19 12.33
CA ASP A 96 -17.81 -7.07 13.56
C ASP A 96 -17.19 -7.79 14.77
N GLU A 97 -16.50 -8.91 14.52
CA GLU A 97 -15.89 -9.73 15.56
C GLU A 97 -14.64 -9.08 16.16
N ILE A 98 -14.05 -8.13 15.47
CA ILE A 98 -12.86 -7.39 15.91
C ILE A 98 -13.08 -5.88 16.07
N LYS A 99 -14.32 -5.40 15.97
CA LYS A 99 -14.63 -3.95 16.01
C LYS A 99 -14.06 -3.21 17.21
N GLY A 100 -13.94 -3.88 18.35
CA GLY A 100 -13.32 -3.32 19.57
C GLY A 100 -11.82 -3.11 19.47
N LYS A 101 -11.15 -3.66 18.46
CA LYS A 101 -9.71 -3.51 18.21
C LYS A 101 -9.42 -2.52 17.07
N ILE A 102 -10.42 -2.12 16.28
CA ILE A 102 -10.23 -1.31 15.07
C ILE A 102 -10.07 0.16 15.43
N HIS A 103 -9.03 0.77 14.84
CA HIS A 103 -8.74 2.20 14.93
C HIS A 103 -8.38 2.75 13.56
N TYR A 104 -9.21 3.65 13.03
CA TYR A 104 -8.90 4.38 11.80
C TYR A 104 -7.98 5.55 12.12
N THR A 105 -6.88 5.67 11.38
CA THR A 105 -5.87 6.72 11.59
C THR A 105 -6.05 7.91 10.67
N GLY A 106 -7.00 7.85 9.74
CA GLY A 106 -7.05 8.73 8.60
C GLY A 106 -5.96 8.37 7.56
N ILE A 107 -5.84 9.21 6.54
CA ILE A 107 -4.84 9.04 5.48
C ILE A 107 -3.47 9.43 6.02
N VAL A 108 -2.54 8.47 6.04
CA VAL A 108 -1.15 8.70 6.43
C VAL A 108 -0.36 9.14 5.20
N SER A 109 0.13 10.36 5.21
CA SER A 109 0.93 10.93 4.12
C SER A 109 2.12 11.73 4.67
N PRO A 110 3.16 11.95 3.87
CA PRO A 110 4.18 12.95 4.18
C PRO A 110 3.56 14.33 4.39
N VAL A 111 4.24 15.19 5.15
CA VAL A 111 3.83 16.59 5.31
C VAL A 111 3.80 17.23 3.92
N LEU A 112 2.68 17.86 3.59
CA LEU A 112 2.55 18.59 2.33
C LEU A 112 3.55 19.76 2.31
N PRO A 113 4.13 20.08 1.13
CA PRO A 113 4.93 21.30 0.97
C PRO A 113 4.12 22.53 1.41
N SER A 114 4.75 23.47 2.11
CA SER A 114 4.12 24.72 2.56
C SER A 114 3.72 25.64 1.39
N GLU A 115 4.43 25.53 0.30
CA GLU A 115 4.18 26.28 -0.94
C GLU A 115 3.82 25.29 -2.06
N PRO A 116 2.80 25.57 -2.87
CA PRO A 116 2.53 24.79 -4.05
C PRO A 116 3.71 24.90 -5.03
N ALA A 117 4.16 23.77 -5.55
CA ALA A 117 5.16 23.78 -6.61
C ALA A 117 4.61 24.55 -7.85
N GLU A 118 5.51 25.25 -8.56
CA GLU A 118 5.14 25.86 -9.82
C GLU A 118 4.54 24.80 -10.77
N LYS A 119 3.41 25.14 -11.38
CA LYS A 119 2.75 24.25 -12.32
C LYS A 119 3.54 24.16 -13.62
N VAL A 120 4.35 23.13 -13.76
CA VAL A 120 5.17 22.90 -14.97
C VAL A 120 4.39 22.17 -16.06
N TYR A 121 3.51 21.23 -15.67
CA TYR A 121 2.71 20.41 -16.59
C TYR A 121 1.22 20.56 -16.32
N ASP A 122 0.43 20.43 -17.38
CA ASP A 122 -1.03 20.42 -17.29
C ASP A 122 -1.57 18.99 -17.04
N VAL A 123 -0.85 17.99 -17.56
CA VAL A 123 -1.20 16.57 -17.42
C VAL A 123 0.03 15.76 -17.03
N VAL A 124 -0.12 14.98 -15.97
CA VAL A 124 0.90 14.00 -15.53
C VAL A 124 0.31 12.61 -15.68
N VAL A 125 1.01 11.75 -16.41
CA VAL A 125 0.65 10.33 -16.55
C VAL A 125 1.65 9.51 -15.77
N SER A 126 1.20 8.87 -14.71
CA SER A 126 2.02 7.98 -13.88
C SER A 126 1.36 6.62 -13.75
N ALA A 127 2.10 5.58 -14.07
CA ALA A 127 1.64 4.20 -13.93
C ALA A 127 2.20 3.52 -12.67
N GLY A 128 2.79 4.30 -11.76
CA GLY A 128 3.45 3.79 -10.55
C GLY A 128 4.82 3.17 -10.85
N GLY A 129 5.42 2.55 -9.84
CA GLY A 129 6.78 1.99 -9.93
C GLY A 129 6.86 0.55 -10.43
N GLY A 130 5.75 -0.07 -10.84
CA GLY A 130 5.70 -1.48 -11.26
C GLY A 130 5.87 -1.69 -12.77
N ALA A 131 6.26 -2.90 -13.18
CA ALA A 131 6.44 -3.30 -14.57
C ALA A 131 5.15 -3.28 -15.43
N THR A 132 3.98 -3.19 -14.81
CA THR A 132 2.67 -3.28 -15.49
C THR A 132 2.17 -1.97 -16.08
N GLY A 133 2.90 -0.88 -15.91
CA GLY A 133 2.46 0.47 -16.30
C GLY A 133 2.53 0.78 -17.80
N GLU A 134 3.23 -0.02 -18.59
CA GLU A 134 3.49 0.23 -20.00
C GLU A 134 2.20 0.45 -20.82
N ALA A 135 1.21 -0.43 -20.65
CA ALA A 135 -0.05 -0.34 -21.37
C ALA A 135 -0.81 0.96 -21.07
N ILE A 136 -0.76 1.43 -19.81
CA ILE A 136 -1.39 2.68 -19.38
C ILE A 136 -0.70 3.87 -20.04
N LEU A 137 0.64 3.89 -20.04
CA LEU A 137 1.42 4.96 -20.65
C LEU A 137 1.18 5.04 -22.15
N LYS A 138 1.24 3.90 -22.85
CA LYS A 138 0.95 3.82 -24.30
C LYS A 138 -0.47 4.30 -24.63
N ALA A 139 -1.46 3.86 -23.85
CA ALA A 139 -2.85 4.28 -24.04
C ALA A 139 -3.04 5.79 -23.82
N ALA A 140 -2.47 6.35 -22.76
CA ALA A 140 -2.58 7.77 -22.45
C ALA A 140 -1.90 8.63 -23.52
N ILE A 141 -0.69 8.27 -23.98
CA ILE A 141 0.04 8.98 -25.04
C ILE A 141 -0.75 8.95 -26.34
N SER A 142 -1.28 7.77 -26.71
CA SER A 142 -2.10 7.64 -27.92
C SER A 142 -3.42 8.40 -27.84
N ALA A 143 -3.99 8.54 -26.66
CA ALA A 143 -5.24 9.26 -26.44
C ALA A 143 -5.07 10.79 -26.52
N LYS A 144 -3.87 11.34 -26.25
CA LYS A 144 -3.64 12.79 -26.20
C LYS A 144 -4.26 13.57 -27.36
N PRO A 145 -4.05 13.20 -28.65
CA PRO A 145 -4.60 13.98 -29.77
C PRO A 145 -6.14 13.97 -29.83
N HIS A 146 -6.79 13.04 -29.13
CA HIS A 146 -8.24 12.89 -29.08
C HIS A 146 -8.89 13.56 -27.88
N THR A 147 -8.11 14.27 -27.05
CA THR A 147 -8.60 14.93 -25.83
C THR A 147 -8.68 16.45 -26.01
N PRO A 148 -9.51 17.14 -25.23
CA PRO A 148 -9.51 18.61 -25.16
C PRO A 148 -8.17 19.20 -24.66
N LEU A 149 -7.28 18.36 -24.11
CA LEU A 149 -5.99 18.76 -23.55
C LEU A 149 -4.82 18.49 -24.52
N LYS A 150 -5.08 18.21 -25.81
CA LYS A 150 -4.06 17.86 -26.82
C LYS A 150 -2.94 18.89 -26.95
N ASP A 151 -3.26 20.17 -26.79
CA ASP A 151 -2.33 21.30 -26.93
C ASP A 151 -1.67 21.68 -25.60
N LYS A 152 -1.96 20.95 -24.54
CA LYS A 152 -1.40 21.17 -23.20
C LYS A 152 -0.08 20.45 -23.00
N ARG A 153 0.66 20.88 -21.98
CA ARG A 153 1.95 20.25 -21.60
C ARG A 153 1.71 18.97 -20.85
N TRP A 154 2.17 17.86 -21.41
CA TRP A 154 2.06 16.53 -20.81
C TRP A 154 3.42 15.97 -20.43
N VAL A 155 3.46 15.27 -19.30
CA VAL A 155 4.61 14.44 -18.89
C VAL A 155 4.15 13.04 -18.55
N ALA A 156 4.93 12.06 -18.96
CA ALA A 156 4.77 10.64 -18.59
C ALA A 156 5.97 10.18 -17.76
N THR A 157 5.70 9.56 -16.61
CA THR A 157 6.76 9.04 -15.74
C THR A 157 6.96 7.55 -15.99
N LEU A 158 8.19 7.15 -16.35
CA LEU A 158 8.59 5.76 -16.35
C LEU A 158 8.96 5.36 -14.92
N GLY A 159 8.44 4.23 -14.45
CA GLY A 159 8.80 3.72 -13.14
C GLY A 159 10.26 3.26 -13.09
N PRO A 160 10.90 3.23 -11.90
CA PRO A 160 12.30 2.83 -11.73
C PRO A 160 12.58 1.38 -12.12
N HIS A 161 11.54 0.57 -12.29
CA HIS A 161 11.62 -0.83 -12.72
C HIS A 161 11.06 -1.04 -14.14
N SER A 162 10.90 0.03 -14.92
CA SER A 162 10.55 -0.09 -16.33
C SER A 162 11.68 -0.79 -17.07
N GLU A 163 11.34 -1.82 -17.85
CA GLU A 163 12.32 -2.48 -18.70
C GLU A 163 12.81 -1.52 -19.79
N ASP A 164 14.08 -1.62 -20.17
CA ASP A 164 14.66 -0.81 -21.24
C ASP A 164 13.88 -0.95 -22.54
N ALA A 165 13.34 -2.14 -22.82
CA ALA A 165 12.51 -2.40 -24.00
C ALA A 165 11.25 -1.52 -24.01
N ALA A 166 10.52 -1.43 -22.88
CA ALA A 166 9.34 -0.58 -22.75
C ALA A 166 9.68 0.90 -22.90
N ALA A 167 10.76 1.35 -22.29
CA ALA A 167 11.24 2.73 -22.42
C ALA A 167 11.59 3.06 -23.88
N ASN A 168 12.21 2.15 -24.62
CA ASN A 168 12.57 2.31 -26.04
C ASN A 168 11.36 2.41 -26.96
N GLU A 169 10.22 1.80 -26.62
CA GLU A 169 8.98 1.95 -27.36
C GLU A 169 8.20 3.21 -26.98
N ILE A 170 8.14 3.54 -25.66
CA ILE A 170 7.35 4.67 -25.16
C ILE A 170 7.96 6.02 -25.57
N ARG A 171 9.29 6.17 -25.51
CA ARG A 171 9.95 7.43 -25.83
C ARG A 171 9.68 7.94 -27.25
N PRO A 172 9.78 7.15 -28.31
CA PRO A 172 9.41 7.60 -29.65
C PRO A 172 7.93 7.95 -29.80
N MET A 173 7.03 7.16 -29.18
CA MET A 173 5.59 7.45 -29.18
C MET A 173 5.29 8.79 -28.51
N ALA A 174 5.91 9.03 -27.35
CA ALA A 174 5.75 10.26 -26.59
C ALA A 174 6.26 11.47 -27.36
N ALA A 175 7.44 11.36 -27.96
CA ALA A 175 8.02 12.41 -28.80
C ALA A 175 7.10 12.78 -29.98
N ALA A 176 6.51 11.78 -30.66
CA ALA A 176 5.58 11.99 -31.78
C ALA A 176 4.30 12.75 -31.35
N GLN A 177 3.92 12.68 -30.08
CA GLN A 177 2.75 13.34 -29.50
C GLN A 177 3.12 14.57 -28.63
N ASN A 178 4.38 15.01 -28.65
CA ASN A 178 4.87 16.10 -27.81
C ASN A 178 4.53 15.87 -26.31
N VAL A 179 4.87 14.68 -25.79
CA VAL A 179 4.80 14.29 -24.39
C VAL A 179 6.22 14.13 -23.87
N GLU A 180 6.54 14.81 -22.79
CA GLU A 180 7.83 14.64 -22.11
C GLU A 180 7.85 13.31 -21.35
N VAL A 181 9.00 12.62 -21.31
CA VAL A 181 9.18 11.35 -20.57
C VAL A 181 10.31 11.50 -19.57
N VAL A 182 10.01 11.30 -18.30
CA VAL A 182 10.96 11.38 -17.17
C VAL A 182 11.04 10.04 -16.42
#